data_6682bdeb02bdf6e69fa65224b184cb7d
#
_entry.id   6682bdeb02bdf6e69fa65224b184cb7d
#
_cell.length_a   1.000
_cell.length_b   1.000
_cell.length_c   1.000
_cell.angle_alpha   90.00
_cell.angle_beta   90.00
_cell.angle_gamma   90.00
#
_symmetry.space_group_name_H-M   'P 1'
#
loop_
_entity.id
_entity.type
_entity.pdbx_description
1 polymer ?
#
loop_
_entity_poly.entity_id
_entity_poly.type
_entity_poly.pdbx_seq_one_letter_code
_entity_poly.pdbx_strand_id
1 'polypeptide(L)'
;LGDVYKRQVYYIPSILGGSVAIAVLWKAVFSVDGLLNTVVRAVTFGAVQGPEWLSDPNYALWIICFLRIWQFGSAMVLFLAALKGVPADLYEAATIDGAGKWRQFFSITVPMITPIIFYNLVTQICQAFQEFNGPFIITNGGPRNSTTLISILVYNYAFKSNQMGMASALAWIMFVIVCILTIIAFTSQK
;
A
#
# COMPACT_ATOMS: atom_id res chain seq x y z
N LEU A 1 -20.38 19.76 -4.93
CA LEU A 1 -19.52 20.08 -3.76
C LEU A 1 -19.12 18.80 -2.99
N GLY A 2 -20.07 17.88 -2.70
CA GLY A 2 -19.77 16.68 -1.91
C GLY A 2 -18.70 15.75 -2.47
N ASP A 3 -18.58 15.62 -3.79
CA ASP A 3 -17.60 14.73 -4.43
C ASP A 3 -16.17 15.27 -4.36
N VAL A 4 -16.00 16.59 -4.33
CA VAL A 4 -14.68 17.22 -4.18
C VAL A 4 -14.16 16.98 -2.77
N TYR A 5 -14.99 17.18 -1.75
CA TYR A 5 -14.60 16.93 -0.36
C TYR A 5 -14.27 15.46 -0.09
N LYS A 6 -15.07 14.52 -0.62
CA LYS A 6 -14.76 13.08 -0.51
C LYS A 6 -13.37 12.76 -1.06
N ARG A 7 -13.03 13.29 -2.25
CA ARG A 7 -11.70 13.09 -2.84
C ARG A 7 -10.59 13.66 -1.99
N GLN A 8 -10.79 14.86 -1.41
CA GLN A 8 -9.81 15.47 -0.52
C GLN A 8 -9.56 14.60 0.70
N VAL A 9 -10.63 14.13 1.37
CA VAL A 9 -10.52 13.26 2.56
C VAL A 9 -9.74 11.99 2.26
N TYR A 10 -10.01 11.33 1.13
CA TYR A 10 -9.28 10.09 0.74
C TYR A 10 -7.86 10.37 0.24
N TYR A 11 -7.56 11.58 -0.24
CA TYR A 11 -6.24 11.93 -0.76
C TYR A 11 -5.27 12.41 0.34
N ILE A 12 -5.77 13.06 1.41
CA ILE A 12 -4.97 13.54 2.54
C ILE A 12 -4.04 12.46 3.10
N PRO A 13 -4.49 11.22 3.38
CA PRO A 13 -3.63 10.14 3.86
C PRO A 13 -2.41 9.88 2.96
N SER A 14 -2.56 9.96 1.65
CA SER A 14 -1.46 9.68 0.72
C SER A 14 -0.44 10.81 0.67
N ILE A 15 -0.84 12.06 0.88
CA ILE A 15 0.07 13.21 0.97
C ILE A 15 0.93 13.11 2.24
N LEU A 16 0.29 12.76 3.35
CA LEU A 16 0.94 12.66 4.66
C LEU A 16 1.71 11.35 4.84
N GLY A 17 1.32 10.31 4.10
CA GLY A 17 1.68 8.91 4.35
C GLY A 17 3.16 8.59 4.21
N GLY A 18 3.91 9.34 3.41
CA GLY A 18 5.37 9.19 3.31
C GLY A 18 6.15 9.79 4.48
N SER A 19 5.48 10.48 5.40
CA SER A 19 6.17 11.18 6.50
C SER A 19 6.47 10.24 7.67
N VAL A 20 7.64 10.44 8.28
CA VAL A 20 8.05 9.80 9.55
C VAL A 20 7.00 10.05 10.64
N ALA A 21 6.38 11.24 10.66
CA ALA A 21 5.38 11.61 11.64
C ALA A 21 4.17 10.66 11.63
N ILE A 22 3.68 10.25 10.46
CA ILE A 22 2.56 9.31 10.35
C ILE A 22 2.97 7.92 10.88
N ALA A 23 4.17 7.45 10.59
CA ALA A 23 4.64 6.17 11.13
C ALA A 23 4.74 6.21 12.66
N VAL A 24 5.18 7.32 13.24
CA VAL A 24 5.21 7.51 14.71
C VAL A 24 3.80 7.58 15.30
N LEU A 25 2.88 8.31 14.68
CA LEU A 25 1.47 8.33 15.09
C LEU A 25 0.84 6.95 15.02
N TRP A 26 1.12 6.21 13.94
CA TRP A 26 0.63 4.84 13.77
C TRP A 26 1.13 3.92 14.86
N LYS A 27 2.43 4.00 15.18
CA LYS A 27 3.01 3.30 16.31
C LYS A 27 2.33 3.64 17.63
N ALA A 28 2.03 4.91 17.88
CA ALA A 28 1.35 5.34 19.10
C ALA A 28 -0.11 4.85 19.17
N VAL A 29 -0.84 4.83 18.05
CA VAL A 29 -2.22 4.33 17.99
C VAL A 29 -2.31 2.84 18.29
N PHE A 30 -1.36 2.03 17.78
CA PHE A 30 -1.34 0.57 17.92
C PHE A 30 -0.44 0.06 19.05
N SER A 31 0.12 0.96 19.88
CA SER A 31 0.85 0.55 21.10
C SER A 31 -0.08 -0.12 22.12
N VAL A 32 0.50 -0.83 23.09
CA VAL A 32 -0.26 -1.53 24.14
C VAL A 32 -1.19 -0.59 24.92
N ASP A 33 -0.71 0.63 25.23
CA ASP A 33 -1.48 1.69 25.85
C ASP A 33 -1.99 2.74 24.85
N GLY A 34 -2.07 2.36 23.57
CA GLY A 34 -2.48 3.24 22.48
C GLY A 34 -3.99 3.48 22.41
N LEU A 35 -4.37 4.41 21.53
CA LEU A 35 -5.77 4.80 21.34
C LEU A 35 -6.66 3.61 21.01
N LEU A 36 -6.20 2.65 20.18
CA LEU A 36 -7.00 1.50 19.79
C LEU A 36 -7.35 0.63 21.00
N ASN A 37 -6.38 0.29 21.84
CA ASN A 37 -6.62 -0.51 23.05
C ASN A 37 -7.43 0.25 24.09
N THR A 38 -7.30 1.58 24.15
CA THR A 38 -8.15 2.43 25.00
C THR A 38 -9.61 2.34 24.56
N VAL A 39 -9.88 2.40 23.25
CA VAL A 39 -11.24 2.24 22.71
C VAL A 39 -11.76 0.83 22.97
N VAL A 40 -10.95 -0.22 22.77
CA VAL A 40 -11.34 -1.60 23.06
C VAL A 40 -11.71 -1.76 24.54
N ARG A 41 -10.91 -1.25 25.46
CA ARG A 41 -11.19 -1.26 26.90
C ARG A 41 -12.48 -0.51 27.25
N ALA A 42 -12.71 0.64 26.63
CA ALA A 42 -13.91 1.44 26.86
C ALA A 42 -15.18 0.73 26.38
N VAL A 43 -15.15 0.12 25.19
CA VAL A 43 -16.30 -0.61 24.61
C VAL A 43 -16.58 -1.91 25.36
N THR A 44 -15.53 -2.59 25.86
CA THR A 44 -15.66 -3.86 26.62
C THR A 44 -15.81 -3.64 28.12
N PHE A 45 -15.99 -2.39 28.59
CA PHE A 45 -16.04 -2.05 30.01
C PHE A 45 -14.88 -2.64 30.84
N GLY A 46 -13.69 -2.75 30.21
CA GLY A 46 -12.49 -3.29 30.85
C GLY A 46 -12.40 -4.82 30.88
N ALA A 47 -13.39 -5.54 30.33
CA ALA A 47 -13.42 -6.99 30.33
C ALA A 47 -12.35 -7.64 29.43
N VAL A 48 -11.88 -6.95 28.38
CA VAL A 48 -10.88 -7.45 27.43
C VAL A 48 -9.70 -6.49 27.39
N GLN A 49 -8.50 -7.02 27.65
CA GLN A 49 -7.27 -6.33 27.31
C GLN A 49 -7.03 -6.51 25.82
N GLY A 50 -6.87 -5.41 25.08
CA GLY A 50 -6.59 -5.48 23.65
C GLY A 50 -5.26 -6.22 23.37
N PRO A 51 -5.12 -6.83 22.19
CA PRO A 51 -3.91 -7.55 21.84
C PRO A 51 -2.69 -6.62 21.73
N GLU A 52 -1.52 -7.21 21.86
CA GLU A 52 -0.25 -6.53 21.62
C GLU A 52 0.02 -6.44 20.12
N TRP A 53 -0.67 -5.52 19.45
CA TRP A 53 -0.71 -5.39 17.98
C TRP A 53 0.67 -5.38 17.32
N LEU A 54 1.65 -4.73 17.92
CA LEU A 54 2.99 -4.55 17.35
C LEU A 54 4.00 -5.58 17.86
N SER A 55 3.70 -6.27 18.96
CA SER A 55 4.58 -7.26 19.59
C SER A 55 4.23 -8.70 19.21
N ASP A 56 3.06 -8.93 18.60
CA ASP A 56 2.66 -10.23 18.09
C ASP A 56 2.99 -10.36 16.60
N PRO A 57 3.79 -11.38 16.19
CA PRO A 57 4.13 -11.63 14.78
C PRO A 57 2.92 -11.79 13.85
N ASN A 58 1.79 -12.26 14.38
CA ASN A 58 0.58 -12.50 13.61
C ASN A 58 -0.12 -11.19 13.20
N TYR A 59 0.02 -10.13 14.02
CA TYR A 59 -0.65 -8.85 13.78
C TYR A 59 0.28 -7.79 13.21
N ALA A 60 1.55 -7.78 13.59
CA ALA A 60 2.50 -6.70 13.25
C ALA A 60 2.58 -6.41 11.74
N LEU A 61 2.65 -7.47 10.90
CA LEU A 61 2.68 -7.30 9.45
C LEU A 61 1.36 -6.70 8.92
N TRP A 62 0.21 -7.14 9.43
CA TRP A 62 -1.09 -6.63 9.03
C TRP A 62 -1.26 -5.15 9.36
N ILE A 63 -0.72 -4.69 10.50
CA ILE A 63 -0.76 -3.27 10.88
C ILE A 63 0.02 -2.41 9.88
N ILE A 64 1.18 -2.89 9.41
CA ILE A 64 1.96 -2.21 8.37
C ILE A 64 1.22 -2.23 7.02
N CYS A 65 0.62 -3.36 6.64
CA CYS A 65 -0.20 -3.45 5.43
C CYS A 65 -1.40 -2.50 5.49
N PHE A 66 -2.04 -2.39 6.67
CA PHE A 66 -3.17 -1.48 6.87
C PHE A 66 -2.76 -0.01 6.72
N LEU A 67 -1.58 0.38 7.18
CA LEU A 67 -1.02 1.70 6.93
C LEU A 67 -0.92 1.98 5.41
N ARG A 68 -0.44 1.00 4.63
CA ARG A 68 -0.32 1.15 3.16
C ARG A 68 -1.69 1.21 2.48
N ILE A 69 -2.65 0.40 2.93
CA ILE A 69 -4.04 0.48 2.44
C ILE A 69 -4.64 1.86 2.73
N TRP A 70 -4.40 2.41 3.92
CA TRP A 70 -4.89 3.74 4.29
C TRP A 70 -4.31 4.86 3.40
N GLN A 71 -3.11 4.67 2.84
CA GLN A 71 -2.42 5.60 1.95
C GLN A 71 -2.80 5.46 0.46
N PHE A 72 -3.88 4.77 0.11
CA PHE A 72 -4.25 4.47 -1.28
C PHE A 72 -4.69 5.68 -2.12
N GLY A 73 -4.79 6.87 -1.54
CA GLY A 73 -5.38 8.05 -2.16
C GLY A 73 -4.75 8.49 -3.49
N SER A 74 -3.43 8.36 -3.64
CA SER A 74 -2.75 8.69 -4.90
C SER A 74 -3.16 7.76 -6.04
N ALA A 75 -3.25 6.45 -5.78
CA ALA A 75 -3.75 5.47 -6.75
C ALA A 75 -5.23 5.74 -7.09
N MET A 76 -6.05 6.06 -6.08
CA MET A 76 -7.45 6.41 -6.28
C MET A 76 -7.62 7.60 -7.25
N VAL A 77 -6.86 8.68 -7.07
CA VAL A 77 -6.93 9.86 -7.96
C VAL A 77 -6.52 9.51 -9.39
N LEU A 78 -5.47 8.69 -9.54
CA LEU A 78 -4.99 8.22 -10.83
C LEU A 78 -6.08 7.42 -11.58
N PHE A 79 -6.69 6.44 -10.90
CA PHE A 79 -7.78 5.65 -11.49
C PHE A 79 -9.02 6.49 -11.78
N LEU A 80 -9.34 7.44 -10.91
CA LEU A 80 -10.48 8.33 -11.13
C LEU A 80 -10.28 9.23 -12.35
N ALA A 81 -9.05 9.70 -12.58
CA ALA A 81 -8.71 10.46 -13.77
C ALA A 81 -8.81 9.59 -15.03
N ALA A 82 -8.29 8.35 -14.98
CA ALA A 82 -8.39 7.39 -16.08
C ALA A 82 -9.84 7.06 -16.44
N LEU A 83 -10.68 6.79 -15.44
CA LEU A 83 -12.11 6.51 -15.63
C LEU A 83 -12.87 7.67 -16.25
N LYS A 84 -12.51 8.90 -15.89
CA LYS A 84 -13.11 10.10 -16.49
C LYS A 84 -12.64 10.37 -17.92
N GLY A 85 -11.50 9.83 -18.31
CA GLY A 85 -10.96 9.92 -19.65
C GLY A 85 -11.64 8.98 -20.65
N VAL A 86 -12.46 8.03 -20.22
CA VAL A 86 -13.19 7.12 -21.11
C VAL A 86 -14.33 7.92 -21.78
N PRO A 87 -14.40 7.96 -23.13
CA PRO A 87 -15.44 8.71 -23.86
C PRO A 87 -16.85 8.19 -23.54
N ALA A 88 -17.78 9.10 -23.30
CA ALA A 88 -19.17 8.77 -22.99
C ALA A 88 -19.88 8.08 -24.16
N ASP A 89 -19.53 8.45 -25.37
CA ASP A 89 -20.10 7.91 -26.61
C ASP A 89 -20.00 6.38 -26.69
N LEU A 90 -18.93 5.80 -26.14
CA LEU A 90 -18.75 4.34 -26.09
C LEU A 90 -19.82 3.65 -25.22
N TYR A 91 -20.20 4.31 -24.13
CA TYR A 91 -21.24 3.79 -23.24
C TYR A 91 -22.64 3.96 -23.83
N GLU A 92 -22.88 5.05 -24.55
CA GLU A 92 -24.13 5.32 -25.25
C GLU A 92 -24.36 4.30 -26.36
N ALA A 93 -23.35 4.07 -27.20
CA ALA A 93 -23.40 3.05 -28.25
C ALA A 93 -23.65 1.64 -27.67
N ALA A 94 -22.92 1.26 -26.64
CA ALA A 94 -23.11 -0.02 -25.98
C ALA A 94 -24.50 -0.17 -25.33
N THR A 95 -25.10 0.92 -24.88
CA THR A 95 -26.45 0.91 -24.32
C THR A 95 -27.49 0.68 -25.43
N ILE A 96 -27.30 1.28 -26.60
CA ILE A 96 -28.14 1.04 -27.77
C ILE A 96 -28.06 -0.42 -28.22
N ASP A 97 -26.86 -1.02 -28.14
CA ASP A 97 -26.61 -2.44 -28.43
C ASP A 97 -27.15 -3.39 -27.33
N GLY A 98 -27.83 -2.87 -26.30
CA GLY A 98 -28.40 -3.66 -25.20
C GLY A 98 -27.38 -4.21 -24.21
N ALA A 99 -26.15 -3.68 -24.17
CA ALA A 99 -25.13 -4.12 -23.22
C ALA A 99 -25.44 -3.65 -21.80
N GLY A 100 -25.60 -4.57 -20.85
CA GLY A 100 -25.75 -4.28 -19.43
C GLY A 100 -24.48 -3.67 -18.81
N LYS A 101 -24.62 -3.02 -17.65
CA LYS A 101 -23.52 -2.30 -16.95
C LYS A 101 -22.27 -3.15 -16.70
N TRP A 102 -22.43 -4.43 -16.34
CA TRP A 102 -21.31 -5.34 -16.14
C TRP A 102 -20.54 -5.61 -17.44
N ARG A 103 -21.26 -5.79 -18.55
CA ARG A 103 -20.66 -5.98 -19.87
C ARG A 103 -19.92 -4.72 -20.32
N GLN A 104 -20.51 -3.54 -20.13
CA GLN A 104 -19.83 -2.26 -20.40
C GLN A 104 -18.57 -2.10 -19.55
N PHE A 105 -18.61 -2.47 -18.27
CA PHE A 105 -17.44 -2.39 -17.40
C PHE A 105 -16.28 -3.27 -17.90
N PHE A 106 -16.52 -4.55 -18.17
CA PHE A 106 -15.45 -5.46 -18.58
C PHE A 106 -15.01 -5.30 -20.04
N SER A 107 -15.90 -4.87 -20.93
CA SER A 107 -15.61 -4.77 -22.38
C SER A 107 -15.19 -3.37 -22.84
N ILE A 108 -15.50 -2.31 -22.08
CA ILE A 108 -15.16 -0.94 -22.43
C ILE A 108 -14.24 -0.34 -21.36
N THR A 109 -14.72 -0.27 -20.10
CA THR A 109 -13.99 0.44 -19.04
C THR A 109 -12.63 -0.19 -18.77
N VAL A 110 -12.60 -1.48 -18.46
CA VAL A 110 -11.35 -2.18 -18.08
C VAL A 110 -10.31 -2.11 -19.21
N PRO A 111 -10.62 -2.44 -20.47
CA PRO A 111 -9.65 -2.32 -21.57
C PRO A 111 -9.12 -0.91 -21.76
N MET A 112 -9.97 0.10 -21.65
CA MET A 112 -9.57 1.51 -21.83
C MET A 112 -8.61 2.00 -20.73
N ILE A 113 -8.77 1.53 -19.48
CA ILE A 113 -7.91 1.90 -18.37
C ILE A 113 -6.76 0.91 -18.13
N THR A 114 -6.66 -0.18 -18.89
CA THR A 114 -5.60 -1.20 -18.76
C THR A 114 -4.19 -0.59 -18.71
N PRO A 115 -3.81 0.40 -19.53
CA PRO A 115 -2.48 1.01 -19.45
C PRO A 115 -2.21 1.64 -18.08
N ILE A 116 -3.24 2.23 -17.46
CA ILE A 116 -3.13 2.86 -16.13
C ILE A 116 -3.08 1.81 -15.02
N ILE A 117 -3.87 0.73 -15.15
CA ILE A 117 -3.79 -0.42 -14.23
C ILE A 117 -2.36 -0.97 -14.24
N PHE A 118 -1.80 -1.18 -15.42
CA PHE A 118 -0.46 -1.70 -15.58
C PHE A 118 0.61 -0.78 -14.99
N TYR A 119 0.58 0.52 -15.34
CA TYR A 119 1.48 1.52 -14.78
C TYR A 119 1.45 1.51 -13.24
N ASN A 120 0.24 1.49 -12.67
CA ASN A 120 0.07 1.46 -11.22
C ASN A 120 0.62 0.14 -10.62
N LEU A 121 0.35 -1.01 -11.23
CA LEU A 121 0.84 -2.31 -10.78
C LEU A 121 2.37 -2.33 -10.73
N VAL A 122 3.06 -1.94 -11.79
CA VAL A 122 4.52 -1.88 -11.83
C VAL A 122 5.07 -0.93 -10.76
N THR A 123 4.48 0.26 -10.65
CA THR A 123 4.89 1.26 -9.66
C THR A 123 4.70 0.73 -8.24
N GLN A 124 3.59 0.09 -7.94
CA GLN A 124 3.31 -0.49 -6.62
C GLN A 124 4.23 -1.68 -6.29
N ILE A 125 4.58 -2.51 -7.26
CA ILE A 125 5.59 -3.57 -7.07
C ILE A 125 6.92 -2.94 -6.66
N CYS A 126 7.42 -1.96 -7.42
CA CYS A 126 8.67 -1.27 -7.09
C CYS A 126 8.64 -0.64 -5.70
N GLN A 127 7.54 0.06 -5.36
CA GLN A 127 7.39 0.69 -4.06
C GLN A 127 7.32 -0.32 -2.90
N ALA A 128 6.65 -1.47 -3.10
CA ALA A 128 6.54 -2.50 -2.06
C ALA A 128 7.91 -3.08 -1.68
N PHE A 129 8.79 -3.32 -2.65
CA PHE A 129 10.15 -3.80 -2.38
C PHE A 129 11.06 -2.74 -1.77
N GLN A 130 10.84 -1.46 -2.08
CA GLN A 130 11.60 -0.32 -1.55
C GLN A 130 11.03 0.22 -0.23
N GLU A 131 9.92 -0.34 0.26
CA GLU A 131 9.32 0.11 1.51
C GLU A 131 10.29 -0.05 2.67
N PHE A 132 10.53 1.05 3.40
CA PHE A 132 11.47 1.10 4.51
C PHE A 132 10.89 1.80 5.73
N ASN A 133 10.32 3.00 5.54
CA ASN A 133 9.96 3.89 6.64
C ASN A 133 8.91 3.30 7.59
N GLY A 134 7.83 2.72 7.05
CA GLY A 134 6.77 2.12 7.84
C GLY A 134 7.28 1.01 8.75
N PRO A 135 7.80 -0.10 8.20
CA PRO A 135 8.30 -1.22 8.99
C PRO A 135 9.46 -0.86 9.91
N PHE A 136 10.37 0.02 9.48
CA PHE A 136 11.53 0.42 10.29
C PHE A 136 11.12 1.25 11.52
N ILE A 137 10.23 2.24 11.37
CA ILE A 137 9.84 3.14 12.46
C ILE A 137 8.86 2.46 13.41
N ILE A 138 7.89 1.71 12.87
CA ILE A 138 6.83 1.10 13.66
C ILE A 138 7.34 -0.08 14.47
N THR A 139 8.02 -1.04 13.81
CA THR A 139 8.42 -2.31 14.41
C THR A 139 9.92 -2.57 14.41
N ASN A 140 10.71 -1.79 13.66
CA ASN A 140 12.14 -2.02 13.43
C ASN A 140 12.45 -3.45 12.94
N GLY A 141 11.56 -4.01 12.09
CA GLY A 141 11.65 -5.39 11.59
C GLY A 141 11.07 -6.46 12.51
N GLY A 142 10.71 -6.12 13.77
CA GLY A 142 10.15 -7.06 14.76
C GLY A 142 8.65 -7.31 14.59
N PRO A 143 8.07 -8.12 15.46
CA PRO A 143 8.70 -9.10 16.34
C PRO A 143 9.20 -10.34 15.56
N ARG A 144 10.22 -10.99 16.05
CA ARG A 144 10.81 -12.22 15.45
C ARG A 144 11.08 -12.10 13.94
N ASN A 145 11.52 -10.94 13.47
CA ASN A 145 11.75 -10.62 12.03
C ASN A 145 10.51 -10.71 11.12
N SER A 146 9.29 -10.75 11.68
CA SER A 146 8.05 -10.88 10.88
C SER A 146 7.79 -9.70 9.94
N THR A 147 8.38 -8.55 10.22
CA THR A 147 8.25 -7.33 9.39
C THR A 147 9.58 -6.89 8.80
N THR A 148 10.60 -7.77 8.81
CA THR A 148 11.91 -7.46 8.24
C THR A 148 11.88 -7.58 6.72
N LEU A 149 11.78 -6.45 6.05
CA LEU A 149 11.89 -6.37 4.59
C LEU A 149 13.35 -6.34 4.14
N ILE A 150 13.58 -6.63 2.86
CA ILE A 150 14.94 -6.60 2.26
C ILE A 150 15.58 -5.22 2.43
N SER A 151 14.82 -4.15 2.30
CA SER A 151 15.26 -2.76 2.54
C SER A 151 15.83 -2.54 3.95
N ILE A 152 15.17 -3.13 4.97
CA ILE A 152 15.66 -3.07 6.36
C ILE A 152 16.94 -3.89 6.54
N LEU A 153 17.04 -5.07 5.88
CA LEU A 153 18.27 -5.87 5.92
C LEU A 153 19.45 -5.13 5.28
N VAL A 154 19.23 -4.52 4.11
CA VAL A 154 20.23 -3.68 3.44
C VAL A 154 20.72 -2.57 4.39
N TYR A 155 19.79 -1.86 5.01
CA TYR A 155 20.12 -0.81 5.98
C TYR A 155 20.93 -1.34 7.18
N ASN A 156 20.50 -2.45 7.77
CA ASN A 156 21.14 -3.05 8.94
C ASN A 156 22.58 -3.51 8.61
N TYR A 157 22.79 -4.17 7.47
CA TYR A 157 24.13 -4.58 7.03
C TYR A 157 25.02 -3.40 6.69
N ALA A 158 24.49 -2.38 5.99
CA ALA A 158 25.27 -1.21 5.60
C ALA A 158 25.68 -0.36 6.80
N PHE A 159 24.71 0.00 7.66
CA PHE A 159 24.90 1.07 8.66
C PHE A 159 25.03 0.57 10.10
N LYS A 160 24.47 -0.58 10.45
CA LYS A 160 24.62 -1.14 11.81
C LYS A 160 25.78 -2.12 11.92
N SER A 161 25.99 -2.95 10.89
CA SER A 161 27.03 -3.98 10.89
C SER A 161 28.29 -3.60 10.11
N ASN A 162 28.30 -2.44 9.42
CA ASN A 162 29.37 -1.97 8.54
C ASN A 162 29.82 -2.99 7.48
N GLN A 163 28.91 -3.88 7.05
CA GLN A 163 29.15 -4.91 6.04
C GLN A 163 28.63 -4.45 4.68
N MET A 164 29.31 -3.45 4.08
CA MET A 164 28.89 -2.83 2.81
C MET A 164 28.79 -3.85 1.66
N GLY A 165 29.67 -4.86 1.61
CA GLY A 165 29.62 -5.91 0.60
C GLY A 165 28.35 -6.74 0.66
N MET A 166 27.90 -7.12 1.87
CA MET A 166 26.64 -7.86 2.05
C MET A 166 25.42 -6.99 1.72
N ALA A 167 25.42 -5.73 2.15
CA ALA A 167 24.36 -4.77 1.83
C ALA A 167 24.22 -4.57 0.32
N SER A 168 25.35 -4.41 -0.41
CA SER A 168 25.36 -4.27 -1.87
C SER A 168 24.84 -5.54 -2.56
N ALA A 169 25.24 -6.73 -2.09
CA ALA A 169 24.74 -7.98 -2.63
C ALA A 169 23.23 -8.12 -2.49
N LEU A 170 22.68 -7.79 -1.31
CA LEU A 170 21.22 -7.80 -1.06
C LEU A 170 20.48 -6.76 -1.93
N ALA A 171 21.05 -5.57 -2.12
CA ALA A 171 20.48 -4.55 -3.00
C ALA A 171 20.46 -5.02 -4.46
N TRP A 172 21.50 -5.70 -4.95
CA TRP A 172 21.52 -6.30 -6.28
C TRP A 172 20.48 -7.42 -6.44
N ILE A 173 20.33 -8.29 -5.43
CA ILE A 173 19.32 -9.34 -5.43
C ILE A 173 17.92 -8.71 -5.51
N MET A 174 17.65 -7.70 -4.69
CA MET A 174 16.38 -6.97 -4.72
C MET A 174 16.11 -6.35 -6.10
N PHE A 175 17.11 -5.72 -6.70
CA PHE A 175 17.01 -5.13 -8.03
C PHE A 175 16.66 -6.19 -9.09
N VAL A 176 17.35 -7.34 -9.10
CA VAL A 176 17.07 -8.43 -10.05
C VAL A 176 15.65 -8.97 -9.89
N ILE A 177 15.18 -9.16 -8.65
CA ILE A 177 13.80 -9.60 -8.37
C ILE A 177 12.79 -8.61 -8.95
N VAL A 178 12.96 -7.31 -8.68
CA VAL A 178 12.07 -6.26 -9.19
C VAL A 178 12.10 -6.21 -10.73
N CYS A 179 13.28 -6.35 -11.35
CA CYS A 179 13.39 -6.41 -12.80
C CYS A 179 12.63 -7.60 -13.38
N ILE A 180 12.79 -8.80 -12.80
CA ILE A 180 12.09 -10.02 -13.26
C ILE A 180 10.57 -9.81 -13.15
N LEU A 181 10.08 -9.35 -12.01
CA LEU A 181 8.64 -9.09 -11.81
C LEU A 181 8.10 -8.06 -12.80
N THR A 182 8.87 -7.00 -13.05
CA THR A 182 8.52 -5.98 -14.04
C THR A 182 8.46 -6.54 -15.45
N ILE A 183 9.45 -7.36 -15.86
CA ILE A 183 9.46 -8.02 -17.16
C ILE A 183 8.26 -8.96 -17.31
N ILE A 184 7.96 -9.76 -16.28
CA ILE A 184 6.77 -10.64 -16.28
C ILE A 184 5.50 -9.80 -16.45
N ALA A 185 5.37 -8.70 -15.74
CA ALA A 185 4.23 -7.80 -15.87
C ALA A 185 4.12 -7.26 -17.30
N PHE A 186 5.23 -6.83 -17.93
CA PHE A 186 5.24 -6.35 -19.32
C PHE A 186 4.90 -7.43 -20.35
N THR A 187 5.36 -8.66 -20.16
CA THR A 187 5.04 -9.77 -21.07
C THR A 187 3.59 -10.23 -20.97
N SER A 188 2.98 -10.08 -19.80
CA SER A 188 1.55 -10.40 -19.57
C SER A 188 0.58 -9.44 -20.24
N GLN A 189 1.04 -8.28 -20.72
CA GLN A 189 0.21 -7.30 -21.43
C GLN A 189 0.01 -7.60 -22.92
N LYS A 190 0.78 -8.54 -23.49
CA LYS A 190 0.63 -8.97 -24.89
C LYS A 190 -0.44 -10.05 -25.00
#